data_4dd2ace9cd8af40f3c958cb554fea9e4
#
_entry.id   4dd2ace9cd8af40f3c958cb554fea9e4
#
_cell.length_a   1.000
_cell.length_b   1.000
_cell.length_c   1.000
_cell.angle_alpha   90.00
_cell.angle_beta   90.00
_cell.angle_gamma   90.00
#
_symmetry.space_group_name_H-M   'P 1'
#
loop_
_entity.id
_entity.type
_entity.pdbx_description
1 polymer ?
#
loop_
_entity_poly.entity_id
_entity_poly.type
_entity_poly.pdbx_seq_one_letter_code
_entity_poly.pdbx_strand_id
1 'polypeptide(L)'
;RDILRHEAVKNAVIFCNRKRDIAELIKSLTRHGFSAVALHGDMTQSARLEALQRFKDGEVPLMIASDVAARGLDIAGLSHVFNFDVPSHAEDYVHRIGRTGRAGKSGRAFTIAASKDDIKYIGFIEKLISKPIPQITVVDGRVVESGAKSSASKPTISDGKAGAKADAKTDDSHASENS
;
A
#
# COMPACT_ATOMS: atom_id res chain seq x y z
N ARG A 1 -10.80 -14.01 0.47
CA ARG A 1 -12.24 -13.67 0.37
C ARG A 1 -12.74 -13.03 1.65
N ASP A 2 -12.45 -13.62 2.80
CA ASP A 2 -12.94 -13.13 4.09
C ASP A 2 -12.43 -11.73 4.41
N ILE A 3 -11.18 -11.43 4.08
CA ILE A 3 -10.64 -10.08 4.20
C ILE A 3 -11.41 -9.10 3.31
N LEU A 4 -11.73 -9.47 2.05
CA LEU A 4 -12.53 -8.62 1.15
C LEU A 4 -13.93 -8.32 1.68
N ARG A 5 -14.53 -9.24 2.43
CA ARG A 5 -15.84 -9.05 3.07
C ARG A 5 -15.76 -8.24 4.36
N HIS A 6 -14.66 -8.42 5.10
CA HIS A 6 -14.46 -7.75 6.38
C HIS A 6 -14.05 -6.28 6.20
N GLU A 7 -13.27 -6.01 5.17
CA GLU A 7 -12.79 -4.66 4.85
C GLU A 7 -13.82 -3.89 4.02
N ALA A 8 -13.93 -2.60 4.26
CA ALA A 8 -14.77 -1.70 3.44
C ALA A 8 -14.07 -1.37 2.12
N VAL A 9 -13.84 -2.39 1.27
CA VAL A 9 -13.14 -2.25 0.00
C VAL A 9 -13.99 -1.45 -0.98
N LYS A 10 -13.54 -0.24 -1.32
CA LYS A 10 -14.15 0.59 -2.37
C LYS A 10 -13.63 0.21 -3.74
N ASN A 11 -12.32 0.16 -3.86
CA ASN A 11 -11.60 -0.32 -5.04
C ASN A 11 -10.27 -0.92 -4.61
N ALA A 12 -9.85 -1.98 -5.29
CA ALA A 12 -8.59 -2.65 -4.98
C ALA A 12 -7.91 -3.28 -6.19
N VAL A 13 -6.58 -3.33 -6.15
CA VAL A 13 -5.80 -4.19 -7.03
C VAL A 13 -5.30 -5.39 -6.23
N ILE A 14 -5.44 -6.57 -6.84
CA ILE A 14 -4.94 -7.84 -6.32
C ILE A 14 -3.79 -8.29 -7.23
N PHE A 15 -2.58 -8.30 -6.71
CA PHE A 15 -1.40 -8.70 -7.45
C PHE A 15 -1.16 -10.20 -7.37
N CYS A 16 -0.95 -10.82 -8.53
CA CYS A 16 -0.57 -12.23 -8.66
C CYS A 16 0.75 -12.34 -9.43
N ASN A 17 1.64 -13.21 -8.98
CA ASN A 17 2.93 -13.44 -9.65
C ASN A 17 2.76 -14.23 -10.97
N ARG A 18 1.69 -15.05 -11.09
CA ARG A 18 1.48 -15.95 -12.23
C ARG A 18 0.16 -15.69 -12.93
N LYS A 19 0.18 -15.67 -14.26
CA LYS A 19 -1.01 -15.45 -15.11
C LYS A 19 -2.13 -16.47 -14.86
N ARG A 20 -1.79 -17.74 -14.67
CA ARG A 20 -2.76 -18.81 -14.39
C ARG A 20 -3.56 -18.53 -13.12
N ASP A 21 -2.90 -17.99 -12.09
CA ASP A 21 -3.52 -17.72 -10.81
C ASP A 21 -4.52 -16.54 -10.93
N ILE A 22 -4.29 -15.62 -11.86
CA ILE A 22 -5.24 -14.54 -12.20
C ILE A 22 -6.58 -15.13 -12.69
N ALA A 23 -6.54 -16.07 -13.65
CA ALA A 23 -7.75 -16.66 -14.20
C ALA A 23 -8.52 -17.48 -13.15
N GLU A 24 -7.80 -18.24 -12.32
CA GLU A 24 -8.41 -19.02 -11.24
C GLU A 24 -9.02 -18.11 -10.17
N LEU A 25 -8.32 -17.04 -9.81
CA LEU A 25 -8.80 -16.08 -8.81
C LEU A 25 -10.03 -15.34 -9.29
N ILE A 26 -10.07 -14.88 -10.56
CA ILE A 26 -11.28 -14.30 -11.18
C ILE A 26 -12.46 -15.25 -11.08
N LYS A 27 -12.29 -16.48 -11.55
CA LYS A 27 -13.33 -17.52 -11.51
C LYS A 27 -13.82 -17.77 -10.07
N SER A 28 -12.89 -17.80 -9.12
CA SER A 28 -13.22 -18.00 -7.71
C SER A 28 -13.98 -16.79 -7.13
N LEU A 29 -13.53 -15.57 -7.39
CA LEU A 29 -14.17 -14.36 -6.87
C LEU A 29 -15.57 -14.17 -7.47
N THR A 30 -15.73 -14.33 -8.78
CA THR A 30 -17.04 -14.24 -9.45
C THR A 30 -18.03 -15.25 -8.90
N ARG A 31 -17.62 -16.51 -8.68
CA ARG A 31 -18.48 -17.55 -8.06
C ARG A 31 -18.97 -17.14 -6.67
N HIS A 32 -18.21 -16.29 -5.97
CA HIS A 32 -18.55 -15.84 -4.62
C HIS A 32 -19.15 -14.44 -4.58
N GLY A 33 -19.64 -13.95 -5.74
CA GLY A 33 -20.36 -12.69 -5.86
C GLY A 33 -19.52 -11.42 -5.92
N PHE A 34 -18.21 -11.55 -6.15
CA PHE A 34 -17.34 -10.39 -6.35
C PHE A 34 -17.22 -10.07 -7.84
N SER A 35 -17.33 -8.79 -8.19
CA SER A 35 -17.05 -8.29 -9.53
C SER A 35 -15.57 -7.95 -9.67
N ALA A 36 -14.88 -8.55 -10.65
CA ALA A 36 -13.46 -8.37 -10.87
C ALA A 36 -13.10 -8.41 -12.36
N VAL A 37 -12.08 -7.66 -12.77
CA VAL A 37 -11.47 -7.71 -14.09
C VAL A 37 -10.03 -8.20 -14.00
N ALA A 38 -9.58 -8.87 -15.08
CA ALA A 38 -8.19 -9.30 -15.23
C ALA A 38 -7.35 -8.26 -15.94
N LEU A 39 -6.04 -8.23 -15.62
CA LEU A 39 -5.05 -7.48 -16.35
C LEU A 39 -3.73 -8.26 -16.41
N HIS A 40 -3.40 -8.85 -17.57
CA HIS A 40 -2.18 -9.62 -17.77
C HIS A 40 -1.64 -9.48 -19.20
N GLY A 41 -0.41 -9.93 -19.40
CA GLY A 41 0.32 -9.72 -20.66
C GLY A 41 -0.27 -10.38 -21.91
N ASP A 42 -1.09 -11.45 -21.76
CA ASP A 42 -1.67 -12.17 -22.90
C ASP A 42 -2.96 -11.51 -23.42
N MET A 43 -3.44 -10.47 -22.76
CA MET A 43 -4.62 -9.72 -23.24
C MET A 43 -4.24 -8.84 -24.42
N THR A 44 -5.17 -8.70 -25.37
CA THR A 44 -5.05 -7.69 -26.42
C THR A 44 -5.03 -6.28 -25.82
N GLN A 45 -4.43 -5.33 -26.52
CA GLN A 45 -4.37 -3.95 -26.04
C GLN A 45 -5.76 -3.35 -25.82
N SER A 46 -6.73 -3.66 -26.69
CA SER A 46 -8.11 -3.21 -26.54
C SER A 46 -8.77 -3.77 -25.28
N ALA A 47 -8.63 -5.07 -25.02
CA ALA A 47 -9.18 -5.71 -23.82
C ALA A 47 -8.54 -5.15 -22.53
N ARG A 48 -7.24 -4.82 -22.57
CA ARG A 48 -6.55 -4.20 -21.42
C ARG A 48 -7.08 -2.78 -21.14
N LEU A 49 -7.26 -1.99 -22.20
CA LEU A 49 -7.81 -0.62 -22.06
C LEU A 49 -9.25 -0.66 -21.54
N GLU A 50 -10.08 -1.57 -22.06
CA GLU A 50 -11.46 -1.76 -21.58
C GLU A 50 -11.50 -2.16 -20.10
N ALA A 51 -10.72 -3.17 -19.69
CA ALA A 51 -10.65 -3.60 -18.30
C ALA A 51 -10.20 -2.47 -17.37
N LEU A 52 -9.18 -1.70 -17.78
CA LEU A 52 -8.69 -0.56 -17.04
C LEU A 52 -9.75 0.55 -16.93
N GLN A 53 -10.47 0.84 -18.01
CA GLN A 53 -11.50 1.87 -18.01
C GLN A 53 -12.64 1.49 -17.09
N ARG A 54 -13.18 0.28 -17.19
CA ARG A 54 -14.25 -0.22 -16.30
C ARG A 54 -13.86 -0.16 -14.82
N PHE A 55 -12.59 -0.45 -14.53
CA PHE A 55 -12.08 -0.31 -13.17
C PHE A 55 -11.99 1.15 -12.72
N LYS A 56 -11.49 2.06 -13.58
CA LYS A 56 -11.37 3.49 -13.27
C LYS A 56 -12.73 4.17 -13.11
N ASP A 57 -13.72 3.77 -13.89
CA ASP A 57 -15.08 4.29 -13.82
C ASP A 57 -15.88 3.76 -12.62
N GLY A 58 -15.28 2.80 -11.88
CA GLY A 58 -15.91 2.21 -10.70
C GLY A 58 -17.00 1.17 -11.02
N GLU A 59 -17.16 0.77 -12.28
CA GLU A 59 -18.09 -0.30 -12.67
C GLU A 59 -17.69 -1.64 -12.04
N VAL A 60 -16.37 -1.87 -11.90
CA VAL A 60 -15.80 -3.07 -11.32
C VAL A 60 -14.83 -2.70 -10.20
N PRO A 61 -15.10 -3.07 -8.95
CA PRO A 61 -14.29 -2.64 -7.82
C PRO A 61 -12.95 -3.37 -7.68
N LEU A 62 -12.79 -4.54 -8.29
CA LEU A 62 -11.57 -5.33 -8.15
C LEU A 62 -10.86 -5.51 -9.50
N MET A 63 -9.56 -5.28 -9.51
CA MET A 63 -8.67 -5.62 -10.62
C MET A 63 -7.66 -6.65 -10.16
N ILE A 64 -7.50 -7.75 -10.90
CA ILE A 64 -6.48 -8.76 -10.65
C ILE A 64 -5.41 -8.64 -11.72
N ALA A 65 -4.17 -8.35 -11.31
CA ALA A 65 -3.11 -8.00 -12.24
C ALA A 65 -1.79 -8.70 -11.94
N SER A 66 -0.98 -8.92 -12.98
CA SER A 66 0.45 -9.18 -12.81
C SER A 66 1.24 -7.88 -12.73
N ASP A 67 2.42 -7.91 -12.11
CA ASP A 67 3.28 -6.73 -11.99
C ASP A 67 3.62 -6.11 -13.35
N VAL A 68 3.97 -6.96 -14.32
CA VAL A 68 4.32 -6.52 -15.67
C VAL A 68 3.16 -5.79 -16.33
N ALA A 69 1.94 -6.27 -16.17
CA ALA A 69 0.76 -5.65 -16.77
C ALA A 69 0.33 -4.38 -16.05
N ALA A 70 0.54 -4.30 -14.76
CA ALA A 70 0.20 -3.12 -13.94
C ALA A 70 1.28 -2.02 -14.00
N ARG A 71 2.48 -2.35 -14.45
CA ARG A 71 3.58 -1.38 -14.57
C ARG A 71 3.27 -0.33 -15.64
N GLY A 72 3.53 0.93 -15.33
CA GLY A 72 3.25 2.05 -16.23
C GLY A 72 1.78 2.46 -16.32
N LEU A 73 0.87 1.79 -15.63
CA LEU A 73 -0.52 2.21 -15.58
C LEU A 73 -0.72 3.27 -14.48
N ASP A 74 -1.47 4.29 -14.85
CA ASP A 74 -1.93 5.29 -13.90
C ASP A 74 -3.12 4.74 -13.08
N ILE A 75 -2.77 3.93 -12.07
CA ILE A 75 -3.69 3.39 -11.08
C ILE A 75 -3.19 3.83 -9.72
N ALA A 76 -3.84 4.82 -9.14
CA ALA A 76 -3.49 5.36 -7.83
C ALA A 76 -4.75 5.69 -7.01
N GLY A 77 -4.56 5.98 -5.74
CA GLY A 77 -5.67 6.36 -4.86
C GLY A 77 -6.59 5.20 -4.50
N LEU A 78 -6.09 3.97 -4.61
CA LEU A 78 -6.84 2.78 -4.23
C LEU A 78 -7.14 2.76 -2.73
N SER A 79 -8.31 2.26 -2.36
CA SER A 79 -8.62 1.99 -0.95
C SER A 79 -7.78 0.84 -0.40
N HIS A 80 -7.55 -0.18 -1.23
CA HIS A 80 -6.80 -1.38 -0.83
C HIS A 80 -5.87 -1.89 -1.92
N VAL A 81 -4.79 -2.53 -1.48
CA VAL A 81 -3.90 -3.37 -2.29
C VAL A 81 -3.82 -4.75 -1.65
N PHE A 82 -3.96 -5.79 -2.45
CA PHE A 82 -3.77 -7.17 -2.01
C PHE A 82 -2.63 -7.81 -2.80
N ASN A 83 -1.64 -8.33 -2.11
CA ASN A 83 -0.66 -9.22 -2.68
C ASN A 83 -1.16 -10.65 -2.46
N PHE A 84 -1.73 -11.26 -3.51
CA PHE A 84 -2.14 -12.68 -3.48
C PHE A 84 -0.91 -13.59 -3.32
N ASP A 85 0.17 -13.20 -3.98
CA ASP A 85 1.49 -13.79 -3.79
C ASP A 85 2.46 -12.74 -3.23
N VAL A 86 3.34 -13.17 -2.34
CA VAL A 86 4.47 -12.34 -1.90
C VAL A 86 5.38 -12.06 -3.09
N PRO A 87 5.74 -10.82 -3.40
CA PRO A 87 6.68 -10.52 -4.47
C PRO A 87 8.06 -11.06 -4.13
N SER A 88 8.76 -11.64 -5.13
CA SER A 88 10.11 -12.17 -4.97
C SER A 88 11.18 -11.09 -4.77
N HIS A 89 10.89 -9.87 -5.19
CA HIS A 89 11.77 -8.70 -5.00
C HIS A 89 11.08 -7.70 -4.07
N ALA A 90 11.82 -7.24 -3.06
CA ALA A 90 11.26 -6.34 -2.04
C ALA A 90 10.81 -4.98 -2.61
N GLU A 91 11.48 -4.52 -3.67
CA GLU A 91 11.14 -3.28 -4.37
C GLU A 91 9.76 -3.35 -5.05
N ASP A 92 9.38 -4.52 -5.59
CA ASP A 92 8.06 -4.72 -6.19
C ASP A 92 6.95 -4.58 -5.13
N TYR A 93 7.21 -5.00 -3.89
CA TYR A 93 6.28 -4.76 -2.79
C TYR A 93 5.99 -3.28 -2.60
N VAL A 94 7.03 -2.44 -2.56
CA VAL A 94 6.88 -0.98 -2.41
C VAL A 94 6.12 -0.39 -3.59
N HIS A 95 6.40 -0.83 -4.82
CA HIS A 95 5.68 -0.39 -6.01
C HIS A 95 4.21 -0.79 -5.99
N ARG A 96 3.87 -1.99 -5.49
CA ARG A 96 2.50 -2.48 -5.37
C ARG A 96 1.72 -1.68 -4.32
N ILE A 97 2.24 -1.59 -3.08
CA ILE A 97 1.55 -0.86 -2.00
C ILE A 97 1.49 0.64 -2.26
N GLY A 98 2.44 1.18 -3.02
CA GLY A 98 2.42 2.58 -3.46
C GLY A 98 1.24 2.96 -4.37
N ARG A 99 0.31 2.04 -4.68
CA ARG A 99 -0.96 2.33 -5.37
C ARG A 99 -2.05 2.80 -4.42
N THR A 100 -1.88 2.63 -3.12
CA THR A 100 -2.80 3.08 -2.07
C THR A 100 -2.14 4.13 -1.15
N GLY A 101 -2.91 4.76 -0.29
CA GLY A 101 -2.39 5.70 0.72
C GLY A 101 -1.78 6.99 0.15
N ARG A 102 -2.25 7.50 -0.99
CA ARG A 102 -1.73 8.71 -1.64
C ARG A 102 -2.63 9.93 -1.43
N ALA A 103 -2.03 11.11 -1.57
CA ALA A 103 -2.74 12.41 -1.52
C ALA A 103 -3.56 12.60 -0.24
N GLY A 104 -2.99 12.24 0.92
CA GLY A 104 -3.65 12.40 2.22
C GLY A 104 -4.78 11.40 2.49
N LYS A 105 -5.05 10.46 1.57
CA LYS A 105 -6.03 9.40 1.79
C LYS A 105 -5.38 8.23 2.51
N SER A 106 -6.09 7.65 3.48
CA SER A 106 -5.70 6.39 4.10
C SER A 106 -5.88 5.23 3.11
N GLY A 107 -5.01 4.23 3.19
CA GLY A 107 -5.11 3.02 2.40
C GLY A 107 -4.57 1.83 3.17
N ARG A 108 -5.01 0.63 2.80
CA ARG A 108 -4.57 -0.62 3.44
C ARG A 108 -3.94 -1.56 2.41
N ALA A 109 -2.90 -2.26 2.84
CA ALA A 109 -2.26 -3.29 2.03
C ALA A 109 -2.23 -4.61 2.81
N PHE A 110 -2.59 -5.69 2.14
CA PHE A 110 -2.59 -7.04 2.68
C PHE A 110 -1.71 -7.94 1.82
N THR A 111 -0.97 -8.83 2.47
CA THR A 111 -0.10 -9.79 1.80
C THR A 111 -0.39 -11.19 2.34
N ILE A 112 -0.65 -12.14 1.45
CA ILE A 112 -0.90 -13.53 1.80
C ILE A 112 0.42 -14.27 1.75
N ALA A 113 0.83 -14.85 2.88
CA ALA A 113 2.00 -15.71 2.99
C ALA A 113 1.51 -17.13 3.30
N ALA A 114 1.76 -18.06 2.39
CA ALA A 114 1.29 -19.44 2.48
C ALA A 114 2.42 -20.46 2.62
N SER A 115 3.66 -20.07 2.38
CA SER A 115 4.83 -20.92 2.37
C SER A 115 5.97 -20.40 3.25
N LYS A 116 6.95 -21.27 3.51
CA LYS A 116 8.19 -20.85 4.22
C LYS A 116 9.01 -19.85 3.40
N ASP A 117 8.97 -19.96 2.07
CA ASP A 117 9.66 -19.04 1.18
C ASP A 117 8.99 -17.65 1.22
N ASP A 118 7.67 -17.60 1.32
CA ASP A 118 6.95 -16.33 1.48
C ASP A 118 7.39 -15.60 2.75
N ILE A 119 7.54 -16.32 3.87
CA ILE A 119 8.04 -15.74 5.13
C ILE A 119 9.44 -15.16 4.96
N LYS A 120 10.31 -15.87 4.20
CA LYS A 120 11.65 -15.37 3.89
C LYS A 120 11.61 -14.06 3.07
N TYR A 121 10.76 -14.01 2.04
CA TYR A 121 10.58 -12.79 1.23
C TYR A 121 9.98 -11.64 2.05
N ILE A 122 9.04 -11.91 2.95
CA ILE A 122 8.53 -10.90 3.90
C ILE A 122 9.68 -10.32 4.73
N GLY A 123 10.61 -11.13 5.23
CA GLY A 123 11.76 -10.65 5.97
C GLY A 123 12.67 -9.71 5.16
N PHE A 124 12.82 -9.92 3.85
CA PHE A 124 13.54 -8.97 2.98
C PHE A 124 12.76 -7.67 2.77
N ILE A 125 11.44 -7.76 2.64
CA ILE A 125 10.55 -6.60 2.52
C ILE A 125 10.62 -5.75 3.80
N GLU A 126 10.49 -6.35 4.98
CA GLU A 126 10.58 -5.66 6.27
C GLU A 126 11.92 -4.94 6.46
N LYS A 127 13.01 -5.56 6.02
CA LYS A 127 14.34 -4.94 5.98
C LYS A 127 14.35 -3.68 5.12
N LEU A 128 13.78 -3.78 3.90
CA LEU A 128 13.77 -2.66 2.96
C LEU A 128 12.94 -1.49 3.48
N ILE A 129 11.75 -1.76 4.02
CA ILE A 129 10.85 -0.71 4.52
C ILE A 129 11.18 -0.26 5.95
N SER A 130 12.16 -0.91 6.61
CA SER A 130 12.56 -0.65 8.01
C SER A 130 11.40 -0.68 9.00
N LYS A 131 10.42 -1.56 8.76
CA LYS A 131 9.23 -1.73 9.57
C LYS A 131 8.77 -3.19 9.58
N PRO A 132 8.31 -3.73 10.72
CA PRO A 132 7.63 -5.02 10.74
C PRO A 132 6.27 -4.93 10.03
N ILE A 133 5.89 -6.00 9.35
CA ILE A 133 4.54 -6.15 8.77
C ILE A 133 3.68 -6.89 9.79
N PRO A 134 2.62 -6.25 10.34
CA PRO A 134 1.74 -6.90 11.30
C PRO A 134 1.10 -8.16 10.72
N GLN A 135 1.14 -9.24 11.47
CA GLN A 135 0.49 -10.49 11.08
C GLN A 135 -0.97 -10.49 11.53
N ILE A 136 -1.84 -10.91 10.64
CA ILE A 136 -3.25 -11.15 10.92
C ILE A 136 -3.59 -12.61 10.62
N THR A 137 -4.50 -13.17 11.37
CA THR A 137 -5.05 -14.50 11.11
C THR A 137 -6.54 -14.37 10.85
N VAL A 138 -7.05 -15.13 9.89
CA VAL A 138 -8.49 -15.22 9.65
C VAL A 138 -9.00 -16.51 10.29
N VAL A 139 -9.85 -16.39 11.30
CA VAL A 139 -10.49 -17.51 12.01
C VAL A 139 -11.99 -17.34 11.86
N ASP A 140 -12.66 -18.36 11.33
CA ASP A 140 -14.12 -18.36 11.12
C ASP A 140 -14.65 -17.09 10.40
N GLY A 141 -13.92 -16.65 9.37
CA GLY A 141 -14.25 -15.45 8.61
C GLY A 141 -14.01 -14.12 9.31
N ARG A 142 -13.40 -14.14 10.51
CA ARG A 142 -13.04 -12.94 11.26
C ARG A 142 -11.55 -12.68 11.17
N VAL A 143 -11.18 -11.43 10.93
CA VAL A 143 -9.79 -10.99 10.96
C VAL A 143 -9.38 -10.76 12.41
N VAL A 144 -8.38 -11.50 12.89
CA VAL A 144 -7.81 -11.39 14.22
C VAL A 144 -6.36 -10.93 14.07
N GLU A 145 -6.02 -9.80 14.66
CA GLU A 145 -4.63 -9.36 14.73
C GLU A 145 -3.87 -10.29 15.69
N SER A 146 -2.89 -11.00 15.17
CA SER A 146 -1.95 -11.75 16.02
C SER A 146 -1.10 -10.72 16.75
N GLY A 147 -1.29 -10.61 18.09
CA GLY A 147 -0.68 -9.58 18.91
C GLY A 147 0.83 -9.48 18.73
N ALA A 148 1.27 -8.63 17.84
CA ALA A 148 2.59 -8.08 17.87
C ALA A 148 2.65 -7.16 19.09
N LYS A 149 3.62 -7.39 19.99
CA LYS A 149 3.90 -6.49 21.11
C LYS A 149 4.00 -5.08 20.57
N SER A 150 2.95 -4.30 20.76
CA SER A 150 2.88 -2.90 20.42
C SER A 150 3.83 -2.15 21.35
N SER A 151 5.01 -1.83 20.86
CA SER A 151 5.75 -0.69 21.38
C SER A 151 5.27 0.54 20.60
N ALA A 152 4.06 0.97 20.87
CA ALA A 152 3.55 2.23 20.39
C ALA A 152 4.18 3.36 21.21
N SER A 153 5.30 3.87 20.75
CA SER A 153 5.73 5.22 21.10
C SER A 153 4.94 6.20 20.24
N LYS A 154 3.93 6.82 20.87
CA LYS A 154 3.31 8.04 20.33
C LYS A 154 4.39 9.08 20.03
N PRO A 155 4.39 9.74 18.87
CA PRO A 155 5.17 10.96 18.71
C PRO A 155 4.48 12.06 19.54
N THR A 156 5.09 12.41 20.65
CA THR A 156 4.73 13.60 21.41
C THR A 156 5.23 14.80 20.61
N ILE A 157 4.33 15.53 20.01
CA ILE A 157 4.62 16.88 19.49
C ILE A 157 4.76 17.77 20.72
N SER A 158 5.98 18.13 21.06
CA SER A 158 6.25 19.17 22.06
C SER A 158 6.10 20.52 21.37
N ASP A 159 5.03 21.23 21.70
CA ASP A 159 4.88 22.64 21.42
C ASP A 159 5.98 23.43 22.13
N GLY A 160 6.99 23.84 21.38
CA GLY A 160 7.99 24.79 21.82
C GLY A 160 7.43 26.20 21.88
N LYS A 161 6.98 26.61 23.06
CA LYS A 161 6.56 27.94 23.35
C LYS A 161 7.78 28.88 23.34
N ALA A 162 7.83 29.79 22.36
CA ALA A 162 8.78 30.87 22.31
C ALA A 162 8.51 31.84 23.44
N GLY A 163 9.48 32.00 24.33
CA GLY A 163 9.52 33.04 25.34
C GLY A 163 10.49 34.14 24.93
N ALA A 164 9.96 35.24 24.51
CA ALA A 164 10.73 36.48 24.33
C ALA A 164 11.17 37.02 25.69
N LYS A 165 12.42 37.42 25.81
CA LYS A 165 12.83 38.47 26.74
C LYS A 165 13.93 39.31 26.10
N ALA A 166 13.55 40.56 25.90
CA ALA A 166 14.43 41.64 25.60
C ALA A 166 15.26 41.99 26.87
N ASP A 167 16.51 42.32 26.67
CA ASP A 167 17.19 43.29 27.53
C ASP A 167 18.23 44.03 26.69
N ALA A 168 18.00 45.34 26.70
CA ALA A 168 18.85 46.36 26.12
C ALA A 168 20.09 46.58 27.00
N LYS A 169 21.22 46.87 26.41
CA LYS A 169 22.19 47.82 26.95
C LYS A 169 23.09 48.37 25.84
N THR A 170 22.99 49.67 25.77
CA THR A 170 23.85 50.67 25.16
C THR A 170 25.32 50.53 25.59
N ASP A 171 26.23 50.87 24.68
CA ASP A 171 27.33 51.85 24.80
C ASP A 171 28.21 51.72 23.55
N ASP A 172 28.25 52.71 22.79
CA ASP A 172 29.00 53.96 22.68
C ASP A 172 30.44 53.79 22.15
N SER A 173 30.69 54.65 21.21
CA SER A 173 31.93 55.32 20.85
C SER A 173 32.89 54.74 19.79
N HIS A 174 33.08 55.69 18.89
CA HIS A 174 34.34 56.14 18.21
C HIS A 174 34.67 55.52 16.87
N ALA A 175 34.42 56.22 15.82
CA ALA A 175 35.21 57.35 15.21
C ALA A 175 36.39 56.91 14.33
N SER A 176 36.45 57.57 13.22
CA SER A 176 37.58 57.91 12.31
C SER A 176 37.85 56.94 11.18
N GLU A 177 37.60 57.36 10.02
CA GLU A 177 38.39 58.19 9.05
C GLU A 177 39.25 57.38 8.10
N ASN A 178 39.10 57.82 6.85
CA ASN A 178 40.07 57.85 5.73
C ASN A 178 40.15 56.63 4.81
N SER A 179 39.83 56.74 3.65
CA SER A 179 40.24 57.38 2.41
C SER A 179 39.39 56.90 1.25
#